data_8f01476a84a856106b17701066d59863
#
_entry.id   8f01476a84a856106b17701066d59863
#
_cell.length_a   1.000
_cell.length_b   1.000
_cell.length_c   1.000
_cell.angle_alpha   90.00
_cell.angle_beta   90.00
_cell.angle_gamma   90.00
#
_symmetry.space_group_name_H-M   'P 1'
#
loop_
_entity.id
_entity.type
_entity.pdbx_description
1 polymer ?
#
loop_
_entity_poly.entity_id
_entity_poly.type
_entity_poly.pdbx_seq_one_letter_code
_entity_poly.pdbx_strand_id
1 'polypeptide(L)'
;MSALSPSAQKVQNALAAAGSSAQVTEHENPGRTAAEAAELLCCDIAQIAKSIIFKNAVTGRSILVITSGANRVDEKKVAALVGEKLAKADAAFVREQTGFAIGGVPPIAHANPGTILLDEDLLRFDTVFPAGGTPHAMFAVDPQELVGLSGARVANVALARI
;
A
#
# COMPACT_ATOMS: atom_id res chain seq x y z
N MET A 1 19.68 -14.97 12.31
CA MET A 1 18.68 -14.06 11.72
C MET A 1 18.49 -14.38 10.26
N SER A 2 17.25 -14.55 9.84
CA SER A 2 16.96 -14.76 8.43
C SER A 2 17.13 -13.45 7.68
N ALA A 3 17.80 -13.51 6.54
CA ALA A 3 17.87 -12.37 5.63
C ALA A 3 16.49 -12.14 4.99
N LEU A 4 16.14 -10.89 4.72
CA LEU A 4 14.93 -10.56 3.98
C LEU A 4 15.05 -11.09 2.54
N SER A 5 13.91 -11.44 1.93
CA SER A 5 13.87 -11.74 0.50
C SER A 5 14.28 -10.50 -0.31
N PRO A 6 14.71 -10.66 -1.57
CA PRO A 6 15.15 -9.50 -2.38
C PRO A 6 14.15 -8.36 -2.46
N SER A 7 12.86 -8.68 -2.65
CA SER A 7 11.82 -7.65 -2.72
C SER A 7 11.61 -6.94 -1.38
N ALA A 8 11.60 -7.69 -0.28
CA ALA A 8 11.48 -7.12 1.06
C ALA A 8 12.71 -6.28 1.42
N GLN A 9 13.91 -6.74 1.06
CA GLN A 9 15.14 -5.99 1.29
C GLN A 9 15.15 -4.66 0.54
N LYS A 10 14.60 -4.64 -0.67
CA LYS A 10 14.45 -3.42 -1.47
C LYS A 10 13.60 -2.38 -0.73
N VAL A 11 12.50 -2.81 -0.12
CA VAL A 11 11.65 -1.93 0.68
C VAL A 11 12.39 -1.45 1.94
N GLN A 12 13.09 -2.36 2.63
CA GLN A 12 13.87 -1.98 3.81
C GLN A 12 14.93 -0.94 3.47
N ASN A 13 15.62 -1.11 2.35
CA ASN A 13 16.61 -0.15 1.89
C ASN A 13 16.00 1.22 1.59
N ALA A 14 14.82 1.24 0.96
CA ALA A 14 14.12 2.48 0.65
C ALA A 14 13.67 3.22 1.92
N LEU A 15 13.20 2.48 2.93
CA LEU A 15 12.83 3.05 4.23
C LEU A 15 14.05 3.68 4.90
N ALA A 16 15.17 2.97 4.94
CA ALA A 16 16.42 3.47 5.55
C ALA A 16 16.93 4.71 4.81
N ALA A 17 16.91 4.69 3.48
CA ALA A 17 17.32 5.84 2.65
C ALA A 17 16.48 7.08 2.89
N ALA A 18 15.19 6.90 3.25
CA ALA A 18 14.28 8.00 3.57
C ALA A 18 14.40 8.46 5.03
N GLY A 19 15.29 7.86 5.80
CA GLY A 19 15.50 8.21 7.22
C GLY A 19 14.49 7.58 8.16
N SER A 20 13.72 6.59 7.71
CA SER A 20 12.74 5.90 8.55
C SER A 20 13.42 4.82 9.41
N SER A 21 12.97 4.67 10.65
CA SER A 21 13.38 3.59 11.54
C SER A 21 12.51 2.35 11.41
N ALA A 22 11.50 2.36 10.53
CA ALA A 22 10.60 1.24 10.32
C ALA A 22 11.37 0.00 9.84
N GLN A 23 10.97 -1.17 10.35
CA GLN A 23 11.62 -2.43 10.05
C GLN A 23 10.64 -3.36 9.32
N VAL A 24 11.06 -3.86 8.15
CA VAL A 24 10.29 -4.86 7.42
C VAL A 24 10.46 -6.21 8.11
N THR A 25 9.36 -6.88 8.38
CA THR A 25 9.35 -8.25 8.91
C THR A 25 8.71 -9.18 7.89
N GLU A 26 9.28 -10.36 7.70
CA GLU A 26 8.70 -11.40 6.87
C GLU A 26 8.15 -12.51 7.75
N HIS A 27 6.94 -12.97 7.43
CA HIS A 27 6.26 -14.04 8.12
C HIS A 27 6.31 -15.32 7.28
N GLU A 28 6.27 -16.46 7.95
CA GLU A 28 6.24 -17.75 7.27
C GLU A 28 4.97 -17.91 6.42
N ASN A 29 3.82 -17.48 6.97
CA ASN A 29 2.55 -17.49 6.26
C ASN A 29 2.29 -16.17 5.56
N PRO A 30 1.72 -16.17 4.35
CA PRO A 30 1.41 -14.93 3.67
C PRO A 30 0.18 -14.23 4.24
N GLY A 31 0.21 -12.90 4.27
CA GLY A 31 -0.96 -12.07 4.57
C GLY A 31 -1.58 -11.55 3.28
N ARG A 32 -2.21 -12.44 2.50
CA ARG A 32 -2.78 -12.08 1.19
C ARG A 32 -4.04 -11.26 1.26
N THR A 33 -4.79 -11.40 2.35
CA THR A 33 -5.96 -10.58 2.63
C THR A 33 -5.68 -9.71 3.83
N ALA A 34 -6.43 -8.61 3.98
CA ALA A 34 -6.30 -7.75 5.16
C ALA A 34 -6.62 -8.52 6.45
N ALA A 35 -7.60 -9.42 6.41
CA ALA A 35 -7.95 -10.25 7.57
C ALA A 35 -6.81 -11.17 7.98
N GLU A 36 -6.16 -11.84 7.02
CA GLU A 36 -5.00 -12.70 7.29
C GLU A 36 -3.83 -11.91 7.85
N ALA A 37 -3.55 -10.73 7.27
CA ALA A 37 -2.49 -9.85 7.73
C ALA A 37 -2.74 -9.37 9.16
N ALA A 38 -3.97 -8.96 9.47
CA ALA A 38 -4.34 -8.51 10.81
C ALA A 38 -4.17 -9.63 11.85
N GLU A 39 -4.51 -10.86 11.48
CA GLU A 39 -4.35 -12.02 12.35
C GLU A 39 -2.86 -12.30 12.63
N LEU A 40 -2.01 -12.26 11.59
CA LEU A 40 -0.56 -12.45 11.74
C LEU A 40 0.08 -11.40 12.64
N LEU A 41 -0.38 -10.15 12.53
CA LEU A 41 0.19 -9.03 13.25
C LEU A 41 -0.50 -8.75 14.59
N CYS A 42 -1.55 -9.50 14.93
CA CYS A 42 -2.35 -9.30 16.13
C CYS A 42 -2.85 -7.86 16.27
N CYS A 43 -3.33 -7.29 15.16
CA CYS A 43 -3.85 -5.92 15.12
C CYS A 43 -5.27 -5.89 14.57
N ASP A 44 -5.88 -4.69 14.61
CA ASP A 44 -7.20 -4.47 14.03
C ASP A 44 -7.06 -4.47 12.50
N ILE A 45 -8.01 -5.09 11.80
CA ILE A 45 -8.03 -5.11 10.33
C ILE A 45 -7.99 -3.69 9.75
N ALA A 46 -8.58 -2.72 10.43
CA ALA A 46 -8.59 -1.32 10.00
C ALA A 46 -7.19 -0.69 9.99
N GLN A 47 -6.22 -1.26 10.72
CA GLN A 47 -4.82 -0.80 10.75
C GLN A 47 -4.00 -1.31 9.57
N ILE A 48 -4.50 -2.27 8.81
CA ILE A 48 -3.81 -2.77 7.62
C ILE A 48 -3.94 -1.71 6.52
N ALA A 49 -2.80 -1.26 6.01
CA ALA A 49 -2.73 -0.29 4.92
C ALA A 49 -2.56 -1.04 3.60
N LYS A 50 -3.69 -1.41 3.01
CA LYS A 50 -3.76 -2.27 1.82
C LYS A 50 -3.50 -1.46 0.56
N SER A 51 -2.63 -1.97 -0.33
CA SER A 51 -2.31 -1.32 -1.61
C SER A 51 -3.21 -1.85 -2.72
N ILE A 52 -4.02 -0.97 -3.29
CA ILE A 52 -4.88 -1.27 -4.44
C ILE A 52 -4.37 -0.44 -5.62
N ILE A 53 -4.10 -1.11 -6.73
CA ILE A 53 -3.56 -0.45 -7.93
C ILE A 53 -4.63 -0.36 -9.02
N PHE A 54 -4.77 0.84 -9.58
CA PHE A 54 -5.56 1.09 -10.78
C PHE A 54 -4.64 1.65 -11.86
N LYS A 55 -5.13 1.66 -13.09
CA LYS A 55 -4.47 2.29 -14.22
C LYS A 55 -5.25 3.56 -14.59
N ASN A 56 -4.54 4.66 -14.81
CA ASN A 56 -5.16 5.85 -15.39
C ASN A 56 -5.44 5.54 -16.86
N ALA A 57 -6.71 5.54 -17.25
CA ALA A 57 -7.13 5.14 -18.60
C ALA A 57 -6.62 6.10 -19.70
N VAL A 58 -6.29 7.33 -19.34
CA VAL A 58 -5.81 8.35 -20.30
C VAL A 58 -4.29 8.35 -20.40
N THR A 59 -3.59 8.42 -19.25
CA THR A 59 -2.12 8.55 -19.23
C THR A 59 -1.40 7.21 -19.22
N GLY A 60 -2.07 6.12 -18.86
CA GLY A 60 -1.45 4.81 -18.71
C GLY A 60 -0.60 4.66 -17.44
N ARG A 61 -0.58 5.66 -16.58
CA ARG A 61 0.20 5.63 -15.33
C ARG A 61 -0.54 4.89 -14.23
N SER A 62 0.20 4.42 -13.22
CA SER A 62 -0.40 3.75 -12.07
C SER A 62 -1.08 4.75 -11.13
N ILE A 63 -2.11 4.26 -10.46
CA ILE A 63 -2.79 4.96 -9.38
C ILE A 63 -2.78 3.99 -8.20
N LEU A 64 -2.02 4.32 -7.16
CA LEU A 64 -1.99 3.54 -5.94
C LEU A 64 -2.96 4.14 -4.94
N VAL A 65 -3.86 3.32 -4.41
CA VAL A 65 -4.73 3.70 -3.30
C VAL A 65 -4.32 2.88 -2.09
N ILE A 66 -3.83 3.55 -1.05
CA ILE A 66 -3.47 2.92 0.22
C ILE A 66 -4.72 3.02 1.09
N THR A 67 -5.44 1.92 1.22
CA THR A 67 -6.75 1.90 1.90
C THR A 67 -6.71 1.11 3.20
N SER A 68 -7.50 1.53 4.18
CA SER A 68 -7.70 0.74 5.41
C SER A 68 -8.29 -0.63 5.06
N GLY A 69 -7.78 -1.67 5.70
CA GLY A 69 -8.26 -3.03 5.47
C GLY A 69 -9.73 -3.26 5.83
N ALA A 70 -10.33 -2.36 6.61
CA ALA A 70 -11.75 -2.39 6.94
C ALA A 70 -12.64 -1.74 5.89
N ASN A 71 -12.04 -1.03 4.92
CA ASN A 71 -12.76 -0.27 3.90
C ASN A 71 -12.66 -0.94 2.52
N ARG A 72 -13.60 -0.57 1.65
CA ARG A 72 -13.52 -0.86 0.21
C ARG A 72 -13.28 0.46 -0.51
N VAL A 73 -12.48 0.41 -1.56
CA VAL A 73 -12.23 1.59 -2.40
C VAL A 73 -13.48 1.94 -3.20
N ASP A 74 -13.87 3.20 -3.16
CA ASP A 74 -14.90 3.75 -4.02
C ASP A 74 -14.23 4.29 -5.29
N GLU A 75 -14.35 3.54 -6.38
CA GLU A 75 -13.68 3.89 -7.64
C GLU A 75 -14.16 5.22 -8.22
N LYS A 76 -15.41 5.59 -7.98
CA LYS A 76 -15.95 6.89 -8.41
C LYS A 76 -15.26 8.04 -7.69
N LYS A 77 -15.06 7.90 -6.38
CA LYS A 77 -14.32 8.90 -5.59
C LYS A 77 -12.88 9.03 -6.08
N VAL A 78 -12.22 7.90 -6.33
CA VAL A 78 -10.83 7.89 -6.81
C VAL A 78 -10.74 8.55 -8.19
N ALA A 79 -11.63 8.21 -9.12
CA ALA A 79 -11.66 8.82 -10.46
C ALA A 79 -11.84 10.34 -10.37
N ALA A 80 -12.73 10.81 -9.50
CA ALA A 80 -12.96 12.24 -9.28
C ALA A 80 -11.72 12.94 -8.72
N LEU A 81 -11.02 12.30 -7.78
CA LEU A 81 -9.79 12.85 -7.17
C LEU A 81 -8.64 12.93 -8.17
N VAL A 82 -8.51 11.93 -9.02
CA VAL A 82 -7.48 11.86 -10.06
C VAL A 82 -7.81 12.77 -11.24
N GLY A 83 -9.11 12.98 -11.49
CA GLY A 83 -9.59 13.77 -12.62
C GLY A 83 -9.62 13.01 -13.94
N GLU A 84 -9.47 11.69 -13.90
CA GLU A 84 -9.39 10.84 -15.07
C GLU A 84 -10.14 9.52 -14.84
N LYS A 85 -10.53 8.88 -15.94
CA LYS A 85 -11.17 7.58 -15.91
C LYS A 85 -10.18 6.49 -15.45
N LEU A 86 -10.64 5.60 -14.57
CA LEU A 86 -9.87 4.45 -14.11
C LEU A 86 -10.02 3.27 -15.05
N ALA A 87 -8.94 2.51 -15.20
CA ALA A 87 -8.93 1.23 -15.88
C ALA A 87 -8.37 0.17 -14.93
N LYS A 88 -8.66 -1.08 -15.22
CA LYS A 88 -8.16 -2.20 -14.43
C LYS A 88 -6.65 -2.37 -14.64
N ALA A 89 -5.92 -2.58 -13.54
CA ALA A 89 -4.50 -2.91 -13.57
C ALA A 89 -4.35 -4.43 -13.44
N ASP A 90 -3.80 -5.06 -14.46
CA ASP A 90 -3.50 -6.51 -14.40
C ASP A 90 -2.13 -6.75 -13.72
N ALA A 91 -1.81 -8.03 -13.50
CA ALA A 91 -0.58 -8.41 -12.81
C ALA A 91 0.68 -7.91 -13.54
N ALA A 92 0.69 -7.96 -14.86
CA ALA A 92 1.83 -7.50 -15.65
C ALA A 92 2.03 -5.99 -15.51
N PHE A 93 0.94 -5.23 -15.55
CA PHE A 93 0.98 -3.77 -15.34
C PHE A 93 1.50 -3.41 -13.96
N VAL A 94 1.00 -4.08 -12.91
CA VAL A 94 1.43 -3.83 -11.54
C VAL A 94 2.93 -4.09 -11.41
N ARG A 95 3.41 -5.21 -11.93
CA ARG A 95 4.83 -5.57 -11.89
C ARG A 95 5.70 -4.56 -12.63
N GLU A 96 5.28 -4.14 -13.81
CA GLU A 96 6.02 -3.16 -14.62
C GLU A 96 6.10 -1.80 -13.94
N GLN A 97 4.97 -1.30 -13.43
CA GLN A 97 4.90 0.04 -12.86
C GLN A 97 5.51 0.11 -11.46
N THR A 98 5.34 -0.91 -10.66
CA THR A 98 5.78 -0.87 -9.26
C THR A 98 7.10 -1.59 -9.01
N GLY A 99 7.41 -2.61 -9.79
CA GLY A 99 8.55 -3.50 -9.55
C GLY A 99 8.23 -4.62 -8.55
N PHE A 100 6.98 -4.73 -8.12
CA PHE A 100 6.51 -5.71 -7.13
C PHE A 100 5.30 -6.47 -7.65
N ALA A 101 5.09 -7.67 -7.13
CA ALA A 101 3.93 -8.49 -7.47
C ALA A 101 2.68 -8.08 -6.68
N ILE A 102 1.51 -8.28 -7.27
CA ILE A 102 0.22 -8.09 -6.58
C ILE A 102 0.24 -8.86 -5.25
N GLY A 103 -0.29 -8.24 -4.20
CA GLY A 103 -0.33 -8.79 -2.86
C GLY A 103 0.82 -8.35 -1.97
N GLY A 104 1.92 -7.87 -2.56
CA GLY A 104 3.09 -7.41 -1.80
C GLY A 104 3.53 -5.99 -2.14
N VAL A 105 2.74 -5.25 -2.91
CA VAL A 105 3.12 -3.90 -3.35
C VAL A 105 3.23 -2.94 -2.15
N PRO A 106 4.42 -2.41 -1.88
CA PRO A 106 4.60 -1.45 -0.80
C PRO A 106 4.10 -0.06 -1.21
N PRO A 107 3.92 0.85 -0.24
CA PRO A 107 3.52 2.23 -0.53
C PRO A 107 4.67 3.10 -1.04
N ILE A 108 5.88 2.55 -1.13
CA ILE A 108 7.10 3.26 -1.54
C ILE A 108 7.91 2.39 -2.50
N ALA A 109 9.00 2.93 -3.02
CA ALA A 109 10.00 2.21 -3.83
C ALA A 109 9.46 1.72 -5.19
N HIS A 110 8.41 2.33 -5.70
CA HIS A 110 7.88 1.98 -7.03
C HIS A 110 8.87 2.36 -8.13
N ALA A 111 9.00 1.48 -9.13
CA ALA A 111 9.89 1.70 -10.28
C ALA A 111 9.44 2.94 -11.08
N ASN A 112 8.14 3.07 -11.31
CA ASN A 112 7.54 4.19 -12.03
C ASN A 112 6.39 4.77 -11.19
N PRO A 113 6.69 5.65 -10.22
CA PRO A 113 5.64 6.21 -9.36
C PRO A 113 4.60 6.99 -10.15
N GLY A 114 3.34 6.71 -9.87
CA GLY A 114 2.20 7.45 -10.42
C GLY A 114 1.52 8.29 -9.34
N THR A 115 0.21 8.37 -9.42
CA THR A 115 -0.60 9.03 -8.38
C THR A 115 -0.73 8.11 -7.17
N ILE A 116 -0.57 8.66 -5.96
CA ILE A 116 -0.71 7.91 -4.72
C ILE A 116 -1.74 8.62 -3.83
N LEU A 117 -2.77 7.90 -3.45
CA LEU A 117 -3.82 8.36 -2.55
C LEU A 117 -3.78 7.53 -1.27
N LEU A 118 -4.04 8.16 -0.14
CA LEU A 118 -4.07 7.49 1.16
C LEU A 118 -5.42 7.72 1.84
N ASP A 119 -6.05 6.63 2.25
CA ASP A 119 -7.33 6.63 2.96
C ASP A 119 -7.21 7.42 4.27
N GLU A 120 -8.01 8.46 4.41
CA GLU A 120 -8.01 9.30 5.61
C GLU A 120 -8.31 8.53 6.89
N ASP A 121 -9.02 7.39 6.79
CA ASP A 121 -9.34 6.56 7.95
C ASP A 121 -8.10 5.93 8.59
N LEU A 122 -7.01 5.79 7.84
CA LEU A 122 -5.74 5.28 8.38
C LEU A 122 -5.12 6.25 9.39
N LEU A 123 -5.42 7.54 9.28
CA LEU A 123 -4.86 8.55 10.18
C LEU A 123 -5.42 8.49 11.61
N ARG A 124 -6.46 7.68 11.83
CA ARG A 124 -7.08 7.50 13.15
C ARG A 124 -6.25 6.63 14.10
N PHE A 125 -5.23 5.96 13.58
CA PHE A 125 -4.40 5.03 14.35
C PHE A 125 -3.02 5.63 14.62
N ASP A 126 -2.37 5.15 15.68
CA ASP A 126 -0.97 5.50 15.97
C ASP A 126 -0.02 4.70 15.09
N THR A 127 -0.43 3.50 14.70
CA THR A 127 0.36 2.58 13.89
C THR A 127 -0.49 1.92 12.82
N VAL A 128 0.03 1.86 11.61
CA VAL A 128 -0.59 1.14 10.49
C VAL A 128 0.46 0.19 9.89
N PHE A 129 0.00 -0.79 9.10
CA PHE A 129 0.85 -1.88 8.62
C PHE A 129 0.73 -2.04 7.11
N PRO A 130 1.60 -1.36 6.33
CA PRO A 130 1.66 -1.55 4.88
C PRO A 130 2.40 -2.82 4.48
N ALA A 131 2.20 -3.26 3.24
CA ALA A 131 2.96 -4.36 2.65
C ALA A 131 4.44 -3.98 2.51
N GLY A 132 5.31 -4.96 2.67
CA GLY A 132 6.75 -4.80 2.67
C GLY A 132 7.48 -5.38 1.46
N GLY A 133 6.80 -5.56 0.33
CA GLY A 133 7.41 -6.02 -0.91
C GLY A 133 7.04 -7.43 -1.34
N THR A 134 6.49 -8.23 -0.44
CA THR A 134 5.96 -9.58 -0.73
C THR A 134 4.68 -9.80 0.10
N PRO A 135 3.85 -10.81 -0.24
CA PRO A 135 2.70 -11.15 0.60
C PRO A 135 3.08 -11.62 2.01
N HIS A 136 4.35 -11.94 2.24
CA HIS A 136 4.86 -12.37 3.56
C HIS A 136 5.45 -11.21 4.36
N ALA A 137 5.66 -10.05 3.76
CA ALA A 137 6.42 -8.95 4.35
C ALA A 137 5.53 -7.75 4.66
N MET A 138 5.71 -7.16 5.83
CA MET A 138 4.99 -5.97 6.30
C MET A 138 5.89 -5.14 7.19
N PHE A 139 5.53 -3.88 7.42
CA PHE A 139 6.21 -3.04 8.38
C PHE A 139 5.22 -2.18 9.15
N ALA A 140 5.58 -1.85 10.38
CA ALA A 140 4.79 -0.96 11.23
C ALA A 140 5.27 0.47 11.04
N VAL A 141 4.36 1.41 10.87
CA VAL A 141 4.71 2.83 10.68
C VAL A 141 3.59 3.73 11.18
N ASP A 142 3.96 4.91 11.69
CA ASP A 142 3.00 5.96 12.00
C ASP A 142 2.36 6.44 10.69
N PRO A 143 1.02 6.63 10.63
CA PRO A 143 0.37 7.03 9.39
C PRO A 143 0.82 8.40 8.85
N GLN A 144 1.19 9.34 9.73
CA GLN A 144 1.74 10.63 9.27
C GLN A 144 3.10 10.45 8.61
N GLU A 145 3.94 9.58 9.16
CA GLU A 145 5.21 9.22 8.54
C GLU A 145 4.98 8.55 7.19
N LEU A 146 3.97 7.68 7.09
CA LEU A 146 3.61 7.02 5.84
C LEU A 146 3.23 8.02 4.75
N VAL A 147 2.48 9.06 5.09
CA VAL A 147 2.14 10.14 4.15
C VAL A 147 3.43 10.77 3.58
N GLY A 148 4.38 11.09 4.45
CA GLY A 148 5.66 11.67 4.03
C GLY A 148 6.51 10.72 3.20
N LEU A 149 6.60 9.46 3.59
CA LEU A 149 7.37 8.44 2.88
C LEU A 149 6.83 8.16 1.48
N SER A 150 5.51 8.08 1.34
CA SER A 150 4.85 7.72 0.08
C SER A 150 4.62 8.91 -0.84
N GLY A 151 4.60 10.12 -0.31
CA GLY A 151 4.16 11.30 -1.06
C GLY A 151 2.67 11.28 -1.37
N ALA A 152 1.90 10.52 -0.62
CA ALA A 152 0.47 10.34 -0.87
C ALA A 152 -0.34 11.59 -0.56
N ARG A 153 -1.42 11.76 -1.34
CA ARG A 153 -2.47 12.72 -1.02
C ARG A 153 -3.51 12.02 -0.15
N VAL A 154 -3.76 12.56 1.03
CA VAL A 154 -4.78 12.04 1.94
C VAL A 154 -6.17 12.45 1.42
N ALA A 155 -7.08 11.49 1.35
CA ALA A 155 -8.40 11.74 0.82
C ALA A 155 -9.43 10.69 1.29
N ASN A 156 -10.69 11.01 1.12
CA ASN A 156 -11.77 10.05 1.31
C ASN A 156 -11.87 9.19 0.06
N VAL A 157 -11.40 7.96 0.15
CA VAL A 157 -11.41 6.98 -0.95
C VAL A 157 -12.31 5.79 -0.65
N ALA A 158 -12.96 5.80 0.51
CA ALA A 158 -13.74 4.66 0.97
C ALA A 158 -15.18 4.70 0.46
N LEU A 159 -15.68 3.50 0.11
CA LEU A 159 -17.08 3.31 -0.21
C LEU A 159 -17.90 3.57 1.06
N ALA A 160 -18.95 4.38 0.94
CA ALA A 160 -19.79 4.69 2.07
C ALA A 160 -20.45 3.41 2.62
N ARG A 161 -20.45 3.29 3.94
CA ARG A 161 -21.14 2.19 4.63
C ARG A 161 -22.60 2.60 4.84
N ILE A 162 -23.50 1.69 4.53
CA ILE A 162 -24.94 1.87 4.73
C ILE A 162 -25.33 1.22 6.05
#